data_6b69264875fef74bd21dcd0e0a0579ca
#
_entry.id   6b69264875fef74bd21dcd0e0a0579ca
#
_cell.length_a   1.000
_cell.length_b   1.000
_cell.length_c   1.000
_cell.angle_alpha   90.00
_cell.angle_beta   90.00
_cell.angle_gamma   90.00
#
_symmetry.space_group_name_H-M   'P 1'
#
loop_
_entity.id
_entity.type
_entity.pdbx_description
1 polymer ?
#
loop_
_entity_poly.entity_id
_entity_poly.type
_entity_poly.pdbx_seq_one_letter_code
_entity_poly.pdbx_strand_id
1 'polypeptide(L)'
;MMGAAVLAVALLAPAALPPSPPPVVVSKHDPAQTGVRGSAYIGDYFRQSQESFRKCVGQREGRFQYWGTGSDGFYEGTYQMTDALITGAAWMMGRELRKTYPNWEVIRGQLLDTPGHKWGRFWQDMAFYTILNWRGDGVGATHWAGGRHVC
;
A
#
# COMPACT_ATOMS: atom_id res chain seq x y z
N MET A 1 0.81 -67.31 4.75
CA MET A 1 0.53 -66.02 5.38
C MET A 1 0.71 -64.97 4.27
N MET A 2 -0.43 -64.39 3.78
CA MET A 2 -0.41 -63.34 2.72
C MET A 2 -0.57 -62.00 3.41
N GLY A 3 0.47 -61.16 3.40
CA GLY A 3 0.43 -59.79 3.90
C GLY A 3 -0.21 -58.86 2.91
N ALA A 4 -1.32 -58.24 3.27
CA ALA A 4 -1.96 -57.19 2.48
C ALA A 4 -1.21 -55.86 2.66
N ALA A 5 -0.62 -55.36 1.58
CA ALA A 5 -0.04 -54.01 1.57
C ALA A 5 -1.17 -52.97 1.44
N VAL A 6 -1.33 -52.12 2.45
CA VAL A 6 -2.25 -51.00 2.43
C VAL A 6 -1.53 -49.81 1.73
N LEU A 7 -1.95 -49.47 0.51
CA LEU A 7 -1.53 -48.27 -0.17
C LEU A 7 -2.24 -47.04 0.47
N ALA A 8 -1.48 -46.21 1.19
CA ALA A 8 -1.99 -44.93 1.67
C ALA A 8 -1.97 -43.91 0.51
N VAL A 9 -3.14 -43.55 0.02
CA VAL A 9 -3.31 -42.44 -0.92
C VAL A 9 -3.25 -41.13 -0.15
N ALA A 10 -2.14 -40.39 -0.28
CA ALA A 10 -2.05 -39.04 0.26
C ALA A 10 -2.93 -38.11 -0.59
N LEU A 11 -4.02 -37.65 -0.03
CA LEU A 11 -4.83 -36.57 -0.60
C LEU A 11 -4.03 -35.26 -0.53
N LEU A 12 -3.50 -34.81 -1.65
CA LEU A 12 -2.92 -33.47 -1.79
C LEU A 12 -4.05 -32.45 -1.63
N ALA A 13 -3.98 -31.64 -0.56
CA ALA A 13 -4.87 -30.50 -0.40
C ALA A 13 -4.68 -29.52 -1.59
N PRO A 14 -5.75 -28.98 -2.19
CA PRO A 14 -5.62 -28.00 -3.25
C PRO A 14 -4.83 -26.78 -2.73
N ALA A 15 -3.84 -26.34 -3.53
CA ALA A 15 -3.10 -25.11 -3.21
C ALA A 15 -4.07 -23.93 -3.14
N ALA A 16 -3.97 -23.13 -2.06
CA ALA A 16 -4.78 -21.93 -1.93
C ALA A 16 -4.49 -20.98 -3.12
N LEU A 17 -5.55 -20.44 -3.73
CA LEU A 17 -5.40 -19.44 -4.78
C LEU A 17 -4.70 -18.19 -4.20
N PRO A 18 -3.82 -17.54 -4.98
CA PRO A 18 -3.18 -16.31 -4.54
C PRO A 18 -4.25 -15.24 -4.26
N PRO A 19 -4.00 -14.33 -3.31
CA PRO A 19 -4.94 -13.26 -2.98
C PRO A 19 -5.17 -12.37 -4.20
N SER A 20 -6.42 -11.95 -4.41
CA SER A 20 -6.73 -10.94 -5.42
C SER A 20 -6.28 -9.56 -4.93
N PRO A 21 -5.61 -8.75 -5.77
CA PRO A 21 -5.23 -7.40 -5.39
C PRO A 21 -6.47 -6.52 -5.23
N PRO A 22 -6.46 -5.56 -4.29
CA PRO A 22 -7.49 -4.53 -4.25
C PRO A 22 -7.51 -3.71 -5.55
N PRO A 23 -8.65 -3.13 -5.96
CA PRO A 23 -8.69 -2.26 -7.15
C PRO A 23 -7.75 -1.06 -6.97
N VAL A 24 -7.00 -0.70 -8.01
CA VAL A 24 -6.11 0.47 -7.99
C VAL A 24 -6.96 1.74 -7.92
N VAL A 25 -7.89 1.88 -8.85
CA VAL A 25 -8.79 3.03 -8.90
C VAL A 25 -10.06 2.73 -8.11
N VAL A 26 -10.42 3.66 -7.24
CA VAL A 26 -11.65 3.59 -6.43
C VAL A 26 -12.50 4.83 -6.64
N SER A 27 -13.80 4.74 -6.33
CA SER A 27 -14.69 5.90 -6.35
C SER A 27 -14.34 6.89 -5.23
N LYS A 28 -14.40 8.20 -5.52
CA LYS A 28 -14.27 9.23 -4.50
C LYS A 28 -15.37 9.18 -3.43
N HIS A 29 -16.49 8.54 -3.74
CA HIS A 29 -17.62 8.35 -2.82
C HIS A 29 -17.54 7.07 -2.00
N ASP A 30 -16.49 6.26 -2.18
CA ASP A 30 -16.27 5.10 -1.34
C ASP A 30 -15.97 5.57 0.10
N PRO A 31 -16.79 5.18 1.09
CA PRO A 31 -16.62 5.60 2.48
C PRO A 31 -15.29 5.12 3.08
N ALA A 32 -14.65 4.10 2.50
CA ALA A 32 -13.33 3.67 2.90
C ALA A 32 -12.22 4.68 2.57
N GLN A 33 -12.49 5.65 1.67
CA GLN A 33 -11.53 6.67 1.24
C GLN A 33 -11.46 7.88 2.17
N THR A 34 -12.13 7.86 3.31
CA THR A 34 -12.11 8.94 4.30
C THR A 34 -11.99 8.42 5.71
N GLY A 35 -11.50 9.26 6.60
CA GLY A 35 -11.45 9.00 8.03
C GLY A 35 -10.21 8.29 8.53
N VAL A 36 -9.90 8.53 9.80
CA VAL A 36 -8.75 7.93 10.50
C VAL A 36 -9.06 6.47 10.84
N ARG A 37 -8.25 5.56 10.30
CA ARG A 37 -8.35 4.12 10.54
C ARG A 37 -6.96 3.52 10.67
N GLY A 38 -6.85 2.27 11.06
CA GLY A 38 -5.62 1.48 10.91
C GLY A 38 -5.20 1.39 9.45
N SER A 39 -3.92 1.16 9.17
CA SER A 39 -3.46 0.96 7.80
C SER A 39 -4.23 -0.16 7.10
N ALA A 40 -4.64 0.07 5.86
CA ALA A 40 -5.18 -0.98 5.01
C ALA A 40 -4.10 -1.92 4.46
N TYR A 41 -2.84 -1.49 4.52
CA TYR A 41 -1.66 -2.25 4.11
C TYR A 41 -0.90 -2.75 5.34
N ILE A 42 -0.55 -4.05 5.34
CA ILE A 42 0.20 -4.72 6.42
C ILE A 42 1.30 -5.64 5.84
N GLY A 43 1.90 -5.25 4.70
CA GLY A 43 2.92 -6.05 4.01
C GLY A 43 4.35 -5.84 4.50
N ASP A 44 5.33 -6.08 3.61
CA ASP A 44 6.77 -6.15 3.93
C ASP A 44 7.32 -4.89 4.62
N TYR A 45 6.81 -3.71 4.26
CA TYR A 45 7.27 -2.42 4.81
C TYR A 45 6.45 -1.92 5.98
N PHE A 46 5.33 -2.56 6.31
CA PHE A 46 4.49 -2.15 7.44
C PHE A 46 5.23 -2.35 8.77
N ARG A 47 5.13 -1.35 9.66
CA ARG A 47 5.58 -1.43 11.05
C ARG A 47 4.50 -0.88 11.98
N GLN A 48 3.97 -1.72 12.84
CA GLN A 48 2.95 -1.32 13.82
C GLN A 48 3.41 -0.13 14.68
N SER A 49 4.69 -0.08 15.04
CA SER A 49 5.28 1.02 15.83
C SER A 49 5.26 2.37 15.12
N GLN A 50 5.05 2.41 13.80
CA GLN A 50 5.01 3.63 13.00
C GLN A 50 3.57 4.10 12.67
N GLU A 51 2.55 3.40 13.15
CA GLU A 51 1.15 3.77 12.91
C GLU A 51 0.77 5.15 13.48
N SER A 52 1.32 5.52 14.62
CA SER A 52 1.12 6.87 15.17
C SER A 52 1.72 7.95 14.27
N PHE A 53 2.91 7.72 13.71
CA PHE A 53 3.53 8.61 12.73
C PHE A 53 2.69 8.71 11.44
N ARG A 54 2.24 7.59 10.87
CA ARG A 54 1.37 7.59 9.70
C ARG A 54 0.09 8.39 9.95
N LYS A 55 -0.56 8.19 11.10
CA LYS A 55 -1.79 8.91 11.47
C LYS A 55 -1.54 10.40 11.63
N CYS A 56 -0.41 10.78 12.23
CA CYS A 56 -0.01 12.18 12.36
C CYS A 56 0.18 12.83 10.98
N VAL A 57 0.94 12.20 10.09
CA VAL A 57 1.16 12.68 8.71
C VAL A 57 -0.16 12.77 7.96
N GLY A 58 -0.96 11.71 7.93
CA GLY A 58 -2.23 11.70 7.21
C GLY A 58 -3.22 12.76 7.69
N GLN A 59 -3.26 13.05 9.00
CA GLN A 59 -4.08 14.11 9.57
C GLN A 59 -3.56 15.51 9.20
N ARG A 60 -2.26 15.70 9.27
CA ARG A 60 -1.61 16.99 8.98
C ARG A 60 -1.69 17.35 7.50
N GLU A 61 -1.39 16.40 6.63
CA GLU A 61 -1.23 16.65 5.20
C GLU A 61 -2.59 16.64 4.47
N GLY A 62 -3.36 15.58 4.58
CA GLY A 62 -4.57 15.37 3.78
C GLY A 62 -5.85 15.19 4.59
N ARG A 63 -5.81 15.32 5.92
CA ARG A 63 -6.97 15.12 6.82
C ARG A 63 -7.70 13.80 6.57
N PHE A 64 -6.94 12.76 6.17
CA PHE A 64 -7.46 11.46 5.76
C PHE A 64 -8.52 11.51 4.64
N GLN A 65 -8.33 12.44 3.70
CA GLN A 65 -9.05 12.47 2.43
C GLN A 65 -8.18 11.82 1.35
N TYR A 66 -8.36 10.53 1.12
CA TYR A 66 -7.53 9.79 0.16
C TYR A 66 -7.70 10.29 -1.27
N TRP A 67 -8.85 10.86 -1.61
CA TRP A 67 -9.14 11.53 -2.87
C TRP A 67 -8.73 13.01 -2.90
N GLY A 68 -8.09 13.50 -1.85
CA GLY A 68 -7.68 14.89 -1.75
C GLY A 68 -6.51 15.24 -2.67
N THR A 69 -6.52 16.46 -3.17
CA THR A 69 -5.37 17.09 -3.82
C THR A 69 -5.04 18.39 -3.09
N GLY A 70 -3.77 18.82 -3.15
CA GLY A 70 -3.39 20.15 -2.71
C GLY A 70 -4.09 21.23 -3.56
N SER A 71 -4.13 22.46 -3.06
CA SER A 71 -4.82 23.58 -3.70
C SER A 71 -4.33 23.89 -5.13
N ASP A 72 -3.08 23.54 -5.43
CA ASP A 72 -2.41 23.70 -6.72
C ASP A 72 -2.43 22.42 -7.58
N GLY A 73 -3.00 21.32 -7.04
CA GLY A 73 -2.99 20.00 -7.69
C GLY A 73 -1.63 19.31 -7.72
N PHE A 74 -0.60 19.91 -7.10
CA PHE A 74 0.77 19.38 -7.09
C PHE A 74 0.97 18.24 -6.09
N TYR A 75 0.19 18.24 -5.02
CA TYR A 75 0.22 17.23 -3.96
C TYR A 75 -1.05 16.38 -3.99
N GLU A 76 -0.89 15.08 -3.84
CA GLU A 76 -1.96 14.12 -4.04
C GLU A 76 -2.13 13.17 -2.86
N GLY A 77 -3.39 12.78 -2.64
CA GLY A 77 -3.78 11.78 -1.65
C GLY A 77 -3.69 12.26 -0.21
N THR A 78 -3.96 11.34 0.72
CA THR A 78 -3.98 11.70 2.14
C THR A 78 -2.62 12.06 2.71
N TYR A 79 -1.55 11.59 2.07
CA TYR A 79 -0.16 11.87 2.49
C TYR A 79 0.48 13.02 1.70
N GLN A 80 -0.26 13.68 0.83
CA GLN A 80 0.16 14.82 0.01
C GLN A 80 1.51 14.56 -0.68
N MET A 81 1.56 13.47 -1.43
CA MET A 81 2.75 13.07 -2.19
C MET A 81 2.79 13.81 -3.53
N THR A 82 3.99 14.20 -3.95
CA THR A 82 4.21 14.72 -5.30
C THR A 82 4.11 13.61 -6.35
N ASP A 83 3.84 13.96 -7.60
CA ASP A 83 3.82 13.01 -8.72
C ASP A 83 5.13 12.21 -8.83
N ALA A 84 6.28 12.87 -8.67
CA ALA A 84 7.58 12.20 -8.66
C ALA A 84 7.72 11.17 -7.52
N LEU A 85 7.20 11.49 -6.34
CA LEU A 85 7.24 10.58 -5.18
C LEU A 85 6.28 9.40 -5.39
N ILE A 86 5.09 9.65 -5.95
CA ILE A 86 4.11 8.61 -6.31
C ILE A 86 4.69 7.64 -7.35
N THR A 87 5.28 8.18 -8.42
CA THR A 87 5.94 7.38 -9.45
C THR A 87 7.08 6.53 -8.86
N GLY A 88 7.93 7.14 -8.05
CA GLY A 88 8.99 6.43 -7.35
C GLY A 88 8.45 5.33 -6.43
N ALA A 89 7.37 5.61 -5.68
CA ALA A 89 6.72 4.63 -4.81
C ALA A 89 6.20 3.44 -5.62
N ALA A 90 5.51 3.66 -6.74
CA ALA A 90 4.99 2.59 -7.59
C ALA A 90 6.12 1.65 -8.09
N TRP A 91 7.28 2.20 -8.45
CA TRP A 91 8.45 1.40 -8.80
C TRP A 91 9.00 0.60 -7.62
N MET A 92 9.15 1.22 -6.45
CA MET A 92 9.64 0.56 -5.23
C MET A 92 8.68 -0.55 -4.76
N MET A 93 7.37 -0.32 -4.81
CA MET A 93 6.32 -1.29 -4.48
C MET A 93 6.41 -2.56 -5.35
N GLY A 94 6.88 -2.46 -6.59
CA GLY A 94 7.08 -3.58 -7.50
C GLY A 94 7.90 -4.73 -6.90
N ARG A 95 8.80 -4.45 -5.96
CA ARG A 95 9.58 -5.48 -5.25
C ARG A 95 8.70 -6.42 -4.42
N GLU A 96 7.73 -5.89 -3.70
CA GLU A 96 6.78 -6.68 -2.91
C GLU A 96 5.67 -7.25 -3.78
N LEU A 97 5.12 -6.46 -4.72
CA LEU A 97 4.07 -6.91 -5.63
C LEU A 97 4.46 -8.20 -6.36
N ARG A 98 5.71 -8.28 -6.82
CA ARG A 98 6.23 -9.47 -7.52
C ARG A 98 6.21 -10.75 -6.68
N LYS A 99 6.33 -10.62 -5.36
CA LYS A 99 6.26 -11.78 -4.45
C LYS A 99 4.81 -12.19 -4.17
N THR A 100 3.88 -11.23 -4.22
CA THR A 100 2.51 -11.40 -3.73
C THR A 100 1.53 -11.73 -4.86
N TYR A 101 1.70 -11.10 -6.03
CA TYR A 101 0.71 -11.18 -7.12
C TYR A 101 1.34 -11.70 -8.42
N PRO A 102 0.76 -12.74 -9.05
CA PRO A 102 1.27 -13.25 -10.34
C PRO A 102 1.24 -12.20 -11.47
N ASN A 103 0.26 -11.28 -11.42
CA ASN A 103 0.07 -10.20 -12.40
C ASN A 103 0.65 -8.84 -11.92
N TRP A 104 1.71 -8.86 -11.13
CA TRP A 104 2.30 -7.68 -10.49
C TRP A 104 2.71 -6.57 -11.48
N GLU A 105 3.13 -6.92 -12.70
CA GLU A 105 3.50 -5.91 -13.72
C GLU A 105 2.30 -5.12 -14.18
N VAL A 106 1.15 -5.77 -14.34
CA VAL A 106 -0.12 -5.10 -14.69
C VAL A 106 -0.54 -4.15 -13.58
N ILE A 107 -0.47 -4.60 -12.32
CA ILE A 107 -0.79 -3.77 -11.14
C ILE A 107 0.12 -2.54 -11.10
N ARG A 108 1.44 -2.74 -11.24
CA ARG A 108 2.39 -1.63 -11.26
C ARG A 108 2.13 -0.66 -12.42
N GLY A 109 1.82 -1.17 -13.60
CA GLY A 109 1.43 -0.36 -14.75
C GLY A 109 0.21 0.50 -14.43
N GLN A 110 -0.84 -0.08 -13.86
CA GLN A 110 -2.03 0.66 -13.44
C GLN A 110 -1.71 1.75 -12.42
N LEU A 111 -0.82 1.48 -11.45
CA LEU A 111 -0.38 2.47 -10.47
C LEU A 111 0.37 3.62 -11.15
N LEU A 112 1.26 3.33 -12.10
CA LEU A 112 2.02 4.35 -12.84
C LEU A 112 1.13 5.22 -13.74
N ASP A 113 0.07 4.63 -14.31
CA ASP A 113 -0.85 5.31 -15.24
C ASP A 113 -1.99 6.06 -14.52
N THR A 114 -2.09 5.92 -13.19
CA THR A 114 -3.19 6.47 -12.39
C THR A 114 -2.66 7.55 -11.45
N PRO A 115 -3.24 8.77 -11.43
CA PRO A 115 -2.91 9.79 -10.43
C PRO A 115 -3.06 9.26 -9.00
N GLY A 116 -2.12 9.59 -8.11
CA GLY A 116 -2.04 9.03 -6.77
C GLY A 116 -3.28 9.25 -5.89
N HIS A 117 -3.95 10.39 -6.06
CA HIS A 117 -5.20 10.68 -5.33
C HIS A 117 -6.39 9.78 -5.75
N LYS A 118 -6.30 9.09 -6.89
CA LYS A 118 -7.29 8.11 -7.34
C LYS A 118 -7.00 6.70 -6.88
N TRP A 119 -5.82 6.47 -6.31
CA TRP A 119 -5.50 5.16 -5.75
C TRP A 119 -6.38 4.86 -4.54
N GLY A 120 -6.83 3.63 -4.45
CA GLY A 120 -7.50 3.14 -3.24
C GLY A 120 -6.60 3.27 -2.01
N ARG A 121 -7.23 3.37 -0.84
CA ARG A 121 -6.57 3.51 0.45
C ARG A 121 -5.40 2.53 0.64
N PHE A 122 -5.61 1.26 0.27
CA PHE A 122 -4.57 0.22 0.39
C PHE A 122 -3.27 0.64 -0.31
N TRP A 123 -3.37 1.15 -1.53
CA TRP A 123 -2.21 1.51 -2.34
C TRP A 123 -1.51 2.77 -1.85
N GLN A 124 -2.26 3.75 -1.34
CA GLN A 124 -1.66 4.93 -0.73
C GLN A 124 -0.97 4.58 0.59
N ASP A 125 -1.57 3.73 1.43
CA ASP A 125 -0.94 3.25 2.66
C ASP A 125 0.31 2.41 2.34
N MET A 126 0.27 1.56 1.31
CA MET A 126 1.43 0.80 0.84
C MET A 126 2.55 1.73 0.37
N ALA A 127 2.22 2.76 -0.43
CA ALA A 127 3.20 3.74 -0.88
C ALA A 127 3.84 4.47 0.30
N PHE A 128 3.04 4.92 1.27
CA PHE A 128 3.53 5.58 2.48
C PHE A 128 4.58 4.73 3.21
N TYR A 129 4.26 3.47 3.53
CA TYR A 129 5.18 2.59 4.24
C TYR A 129 6.38 2.17 3.39
N THR A 130 6.20 1.99 2.08
CA THR A 130 7.30 1.71 1.16
C THR A 130 8.29 2.85 1.15
N ILE A 131 7.83 4.10 0.98
CA ILE A 131 8.68 5.29 1.03
C ILE A 131 9.38 5.40 2.39
N LEU A 132 8.62 5.22 3.47
CA LEU A 132 9.13 5.37 4.84
C LEU A 132 10.27 4.39 5.14
N ASN A 133 10.16 3.14 4.68
CA ASN A 133 11.01 2.03 5.12
C ASN A 133 11.90 1.41 4.02
N TRP A 134 11.87 1.92 2.79
CA TRP A 134 12.62 1.36 1.66
C TRP A 134 14.13 1.24 1.91
N ARG A 135 14.73 2.25 2.53
CA ARG A 135 16.16 2.31 2.84
C ARG A 135 16.51 1.86 4.25
N GLY A 136 15.50 1.51 5.04
CA GLY A 136 15.60 1.20 6.46
C GLY A 136 14.45 1.82 7.23
N ASP A 137 14.12 1.27 8.39
CA ASP A 137 12.95 1.67 9.17
C ASP A 137 12.97 3.16 9.52
N GLY A 138 11.99 3.89 8.99
CA GLY A 138 11.79 5.33 9.24
C GLY A 138 12.69 6.28 8.46
N VAL A 139 13.63 5.79 7.63
CA VAL A 139 14.57 6.65 6.88
C VAL A 139 13.86 7.62 5.95
N GLY A 140 12.73 7.22 5.37
CA GLY A 140 11.92 8.06 4.48
C GLY A 140 11.10 9.14 5.16
N ALA A 141 11.11 9.26 6.49
CA ALA A 141 10.34 10.25 7.24
C ALA A 141 10.66 11.71 6.82
N THR A 142 11.84 11.95 6.27
CA THR A 142 12.27 13.26 5.74
C THR A 142 11.36 13.81 4.63
N HIS A 143 10.64 12.94 3.90
CA HIS A 143 9.66 13.39 2.91
C HIS A 143 8.49 14.17 3.53
N TRP A 144 8.24 13.98 4.83
CA TRP A 144 7.20 14.65 5.59
C TRP A 144 7.74 15.50 6.75
N ALA A 145 9.03 15.84 6.73
CA ALA A 145 9.68 16.62 7.81
C ALA A 145 9.32 18.12 7.78
N GLY A 146 8.78 18.62 6.65
CA GLY A 146 8.32 20.00 6.52
C GLY A 146 6.96 20.24 7.15
N GLY A 147 6.67 21.46 7.60
CA GLY A 147 5.34 21.87 8.06
C GLY A 147 5.32 22.49 9.46
N ARG A 148 4.14 23.05 9.82
CA ARG A 148 3.95 23.78 11.10
C ARG A 148 3.91 22.88 12.33
N HIS A 149 3.66 21.60 12.14
CA HIS A 149 3.58 20.61 13.22
C HIS A 149 4.46 19.41 12.85
N VAL A 150 5.38 19.09 13.72
CA VAL A 150 6.27 17.94 13.55
C VAL A 150 5.54 16.66 13.97
N CYS A 151 5.55 15.66 13.12
CA CYS A 151 5.16 14.31 13.47
C CYS A 151 6.38 13.52 13.97
#